data_1ff97e7a8ba3f236228bc041b936092d
#
_entry.id   1ff97e7a8ba3f236228bc041b936092d
#
_cell.length_a   1.000
_cell.length_b   1.000
_cell.length_c   1.000
_cell.angle_alpha   90.00
_cell.angle_beta   90.00
_cell.angle_gamma   90.00
#
_symmetry.space_group_name_H-M   'P 1'
#
loop_
_entity.id
_entity.type
_entity.pdbx_description
1 polymer ?
#
loop_
_entity_poly.entity_id
_entity_poly.type
_entity_poly.pdbx_seq_one_letter_code
_entity_poly.pdbx_strand_id
1 'polypeptide(L)'
;MKYIAICGTVGSGKTTMLGRLLDHFGARASFHEERPQDNPFITDYYADTKRWTFHAQVSFLSLYFDRPKWREETAELFFFDRCFLENLVIAQYRRDQGDLTEDEYQTLCQLANGVSALMPRIDKYIYLDCSINTILEHIRGRGRDYEDELDLMYVYELKALYDEWAKTLPPDRTLVVHMDDGEYDLEKIVKFIEA
;
A
#
# COMPACT_ATOMS: atom_id res chain seq x y z
N MET A 1 -3.85 13.98 -16.52
CA MET A 1 -3.14 13.37 -15.39
C MET A 1 -3.34 11.87 -15.43
N LYS A 2 -2.27 11.09 -15.31
CA LYS A 2 -2.30 9.62 -15.23
C LYS A 2 -2.05 9.22 -13.78
N TYR A 3 -2.86 8.30 -13.24
CA TYR A 3 -2.80 7.85 -11.84
C TYR A 3 -2.11 6.51 -11.74
N ILE A 4 -1.05 6.43 -10.93
CA ILE A 4 -0.20 5.25 -10.77
C ILE A 4 -0.23 4.81 -9.30
N ALA A 5 -0.51 3.55 -9.01
CA ALA A 5 -0.40 3.00 -7.68
C ALA A 5 0.84 2.10 -7.55
N ILE A 6 1.66 2.35 -6.53
CA ILE A 6 2.77 1.47 -6.15
C ILE A 6 2.26 0.57 -5.05
N CYS A 7 2.17 -0.73 -5.34
CA CYS A 7 1.50 -1.73 -4.52
C CYS A 7 2.50 -2.74 -3.96
N GLY A 8 2.16 -3.37 -2.85
CA GLY A 8 2.96 -4.44 -2.25
C GLY A 8 2.92 -4.42 -0.73
N THR A 9 3.32 -5.52 -0.12
CA THR A 9 3.27 -5.72 1.33
C THR A 9 4.16 -4.73 2.10
N VAL A 10 4.05 -4.74 3.42
CA VAL A 10 5.00 -4.02 4.30
C VAL A 10 6.43 -4.47 3.97
N GLY A 11 7.38 -3.55 3.97
CA GLY A 11 8.79 -3.89 3.64
C GLY A 11 9.10 -4.12 2.15
N SER A 12 8.13 -4.03 1.24
CA SER A 12 8.39 -4.27 -0.21
C SER A 12 9.18 -3.16 -0.93
N GLY A 13 9.49 -2.03 -0.28
CA GLY A 13 10.28 -0.96 -0.88
C GLY A 13 9.47 0.11 -1.64
N LYS A 14 8.15 0.20 -1.44
CA LYS A 14 7.27 1.17 -2.12
C LYS A 14 7.77 2.61 -2.05
N THR A 15 8.07 3.08 -0.85
CA THR A 15 8.53 4.47 -0.63
C THR A 15 9.87 4.73 -1.33
N THR A 16 10.78 3.74 -1.36
CA THR A 16 12.05 3.84 -2.09
C THR A 16 11.82 3.90 -3.60
N MET A 17 10.93 3.06 -4.14
CA MET A 17 10.54 3.08 -5.55
C MET A 17 9.90 4.42 -5.91
N LEU A 18 8.97 4.91 -5.09
CA LEU A 18 8.34 6.21 -5.26
C LEU A 18 9.40 7.32 -5.35
N GLY A 19 10.36 7.37 -4.41
CA GLY A 19 11.44 8.35 -4.42
C GLY A 19 12.21 8.35 -5.75
N ARG A 20 12.62 7.17 -6.24
CA ARG A 20 13.33 7.06 -7.53
C ARG A 20 12.50 7.50 -8.74
N LEU A 21 11.19 7.21 -8.73
CA LEU A 21 10.29 7.67 -9.80
C LEU A 21 10.08 9.18 -9.75
N LEU A 22 9.96 9.77 -8.57
CA LEU A 22 9.86 11.22 -8.40
C LEU A 22 11.14 11.92 -8.85
N ASP A 23 12.32 11.38 -8.54
CA ASP A 23 13.60 11.91 -9.01
C ASP A 23 13.69 11.85 -10.56
N HIS A 24 13.19 10.77 -11.17
CA HIS A 24 13.20 10.61 -12.62
C HIS A 24 12.24 11.58 -13.34
N PHE A 25 11.00 11.69 -12.88
CA PHE A 25 9.96 12.50 -13.53
C PHE A 25 9.99 13.99 -13.13
N GLY A 26 10.60 14.32 -12.00
CA GLY A 26 10.73 15.69 -11.50
C GLY A 26 9.39 16.42 -11.42
N ALA A 27 9.33 17.64 -11.96
CA ALA A 27 8.13 18.49 -11.93
C ALA A 27 6.91 17.92 -12.68
N ARG A 28 7.07 16.84 -13.46
CA ARG A 28 5.95 16.15 -14.14
C ARG A 28 5.15 15.26 -13.20
N ALA A 29 5.66 14.98 -11.99
CA ALA A 29 5.09 14.05 -11.04
C ALA A 29 4.68 14.71 -9.73
N SER A 30 3.56 14.25 -9.18
CA SER A 30 3.13 14.52 -7.82
C SER A 30 2.71 13.21 -7.14
N PHE A 31 2.48 13.21 -5.82
CA PHE A 31 2.21 11.98 -5.11
C PHE A 31 1.38 12.17 -3.83
N HIS A 32 0.73 11.09 -3.45
CA HIS A 32 0.15 10.89 -2.12
C HIS A 32 1.02 9.89 -1.36
N GLU A 33 1.57 10.30 -0.24
CA GLU A 33 2.38 9.47 0.66
C GLU A 33 1.48 8.83 1.72
N GLU A 34 1.58 7.53 1.90
CA GLU A 34 1.00 6.88 3.08
C GLU A 34 1.82 7.26 4.31
N ARG A 35 1.17 7.85 5.30
CA ARG A 35 1.79 8.32 6.55
C ARG A 35 1.13 7.62 7.74
N PRO A 36 1.59 6.42 8.12
CA PRO A 36 1.00 5.69 9.24
C PRO A 36 0.97 6.49 10.55
N GLN A 37 1.95 7.37 10.75
CA GLN A 37 2.01 8.26 11.92
C GLN A 37 0.87 9.30 11.98
N ASP A 38 0.21 9.59 10.87
CA ASP A 38 -0.96 10.48 10.83
C ASP A 38 -2.25 9.76 11.29
N ASN A 39 -2.20 8.42 11.45
CA ASN A 39 -3.28 7.64 12.02
C ASN A 39 -3.25 7.73 13.54
N PRO A 40 -4.26 8.37 14.19
CA PRO A 40 -4.25 8.59 15.63
C PRO A 40 -4.32 7.30 16.46
N PHE A 41 -4.71 6.18 15.84
CA PHE A 41 -4.84 4.88 16.48
C PHE A 41 -3.63 3.97 16.26
N ILE A 42 -2.57 4.43 15.59
CA ILE A 42 -1.47 3.55 15.17
C ILE A 42 -0.76 2.88 16.34
N THR A 43 -0.47 3.63 17.40
CA THR A 43 0.21 3.12 18.59
C THR A 43 -0.68 2.12 19.34
N ASP A 44 -1.95 2.47 19.55
CA ASP A 44 -2.92 1.62 20.21
C ASP A 44 -3.18 0.33 19.42
N TYR A 45 -3.22 0.44 18.08
CA TYR A 45 -3.37 -0.71 17.18
C TYR A 45 -2.26 -1.74 17.35
N TYR A 46 -0.99 -1.32 17.45
CA TYR A 46 0.10 -2.26 17.69
C TYR A 46 0.11 -2.81 19.13
N ALA A 47 -0.40 -2.07 20.11
CA ALA A 47 -0.50 -2.53 21.50
C ALA A 47 -1.65 -3.54 21.73
N ASP A 48 -2.78 -3.38 21.03
CA ASP A 48 -3.95 -4.27 21.16
C ASP A 48 -4.72 -4.30 19.83
N THR A 49 -4.28 -5.20 18.93
CA THR A 49 -4.84 -5.33 17.58
C THR A 49 -6.32 -5.66 17.62
N LYS A 50 -6.74 -6.54 18.53
CA LYS A 50 -8.14 -6.97 18.65
C LYS A 50 -9.10 -5.81 18.95
N ARG A 51 -8.66 -4.86 19.77
CA ARG A 51 -9.46 -3.68 20.12
C ARG A 51 -9.44 -2.61 19.04
N TRP A 52 -8.29 -2.37 18.44
CA TRP A 52 -8.05 -1.16 17.69
C TRP A 52 -7.99 -1.33 16.17
N THR A 53 -8.01 -2.57 15.65
CA THR A 53 -7.94 -2.79 14.20
C THR A 53 -9.05 -2.06 13.44
N PHE A 54 -10.29 -2.16 13.87
CA PHE A 54 -11.40 -1.49 13.17
C PHE A 54 -11.19 0.03 13.11
N HIS A 55 -10.82 0.64 14.24
CA HIS A 55 -10.57 2.08 14.32
C HIS A 55 -9.40 2.52 13.42
N ALA A 56 -8.31 1.77 13.47
CA ALA A 56 -7.13 2.05 12.65
C ALA A 56 -7.44 1.93 11.15
N GLN A 57 -8.18 0.90 10.73
CA GLN A 57 -8.54 0.70 9.32
C GLN A 57 -9.51 1.80 8.82
N VAL A 58 -10.51 2.20 9.60
CA VAL A 58 -11.37 3.35 9.26
C VAL A 58 -10.56 4.63 9.12
N SER A 59 -9.62 4.87 10.04
CA SER A 59 -8.73 6.03 9.98
C SER A 59 -7.85 6.01 8.73
N PHE A 60 -7.23 4.88 8.38
CA PHE A 60 -6.46 4.77 7.14
C PHE A 60 -7.29 5.10 5.90
N LEU A 61 -8.52 4.60 5.82
CA LEU A 61 -9.43 4.95 4.73
C LEU A 61 -9.72 6.46 4.70
N SER A 62 -9.86 7.12 5.86
CA SER A 62 -10.15 8.55 5.93
C SER A 62 -8.98 9.43 5.49
N LEU A 63 -7.73 9.00 5.72
CA LEU A 63 -6.53 9.79 5.36
C LEU A 63 -6.40 10.07 3.86
N TYR A 64 -6.98 9.22 3.00
CA TYR A 64 -7.03 9.49 1.56
C TYR A 64 -7.87 10.73 1.20
N PHE A 65 -8.77 11.16 2.08
CA PHE A 65 -9.66 12.31 1.87
C PHE A 65 -9.23 13.57 2.60
N ASP A 66 -8.44 13.43 3.65
CA ASP A 66 -8.04 14.57 4.48
C ASP A 66 -7.21 15.60 3.68
N ARG A 67 -6.45 15.13 2.70
CA ARG A 67 -5.63 15.98 1.83
C ARG A 67 -5.69 15.48 0.38
N PRO A 68 -6.78 15.70 -0.34
CA PRO A 68 -6.96 15.19 -1.68
C PRO A 68 -6.11 15.94 -2.72
N LYS A 69 -4.78 15.97 -2.56
CA LYS A 69 -3.84 16.61 -3.49
C LYS A 69 -4.14 16.23 -4.94
N TRP A 70 -4.56 14.99 -5.17
CA TRP A 70 -4.92 14.51 -6.51
C TRP A 70 -6.09 15.27 -7.18
N ARG A 71 -6.87 16.07 -6.43
CA ARG A 71 -7.94 16.91 -6.99
C ARG A 71 -7.44 18.28 -7.46
N GLU A 72 -6.36 18.76 -6.90
CA GLU A 72 -5.85 20.12 -7.10
C GLU A 72 -4.58 20.14 -7.95
N GLU A 73 -3.96 18.98 -8.20
CA GLU A 73 -2.70 18.86 -8.92
C GLU A 73 -2.87 19.05 -10.42
N THR A 74 -1.86 19.71 -11.01
CA THR A 74 -1.72 19.91 -12.44
C THR A 74 -0.64 19.05 -13.06
N ALA A 75 0.00 18.17 -12.28
CA ALA A 75 1.04 17.26 -12.73
C ALA A 75 0.53 16.29 -13.81
N GLU A 76 1.41 15.83 -14.68
CA GLU A 76 1.08 14.84 -15.70
C GLU A 76 0.83 13.46 -15.08
N LEU A 77 1.60 13.12 -14.03
CA LEU A 77 1.59 11.85 -13.33
C LEU A 77 1.29 12.06 -11.85
N PHE A 78 0.42 11.24 -11.28
CA PHE A 78 0.16 11.24 -9.86
C PHE A 78 0.34 9.84 -9.28
N PHE A 79 1.25 9.72 -8.32
CA PHE A 79 1.59 8.46 -7.68
C PHE A 79 0.87 8.31 -6.35
N PHE A 80 0.35 7.10 -6.08
CA PHE A 80 -0.10 6.69 -4.77
C PHE A 80 0.93 5.73 -4.16
N ASP A 81 1.48 6.08 -2.99
CA ASP A 81 2.24 5.16 -2.16
C ASP A 81 1.21 4.26 -1.45
N ARG A 82 0.93 3.13 -2.02
CA ARG A 82 -0.12 2.17 -1.73
C ARG A 82 -1.44 2.45 -2.47
N CYS A 83 -1.99 1.41 -3.03
CA CYS A 83 -3.36 1.43 -3.55
C CYS A 83 -4.37 1.47 -2.40
N PHE A 84 -5.36 2.33 -2.51
CA PHE A 84 -6.44 2.45 -1.51
C PHE A 84 -7.06 1.10 -1.11
N LEU A 85 -7.30 0.19 -2.07
CA LEU A 85 -7.91 -1.11 -1.81
C LEU A 85 -7.00 -2.11 -1.09
N GLU A 86 -5.69 -1.85 -1.00
CA GLU A 86 -4.77 -2.69 -0.21
C GLU A 86 -5.11 -2.71 1.28
N ASN A 87 -5.79 -1.67 1.80
CA ASN A 87 -6.28 -1.67 3.17
C ASN A 87 -7.20 -2.85 3.47
N LEU A 88 -7.94 -3.34 2.45
CA LEU A 88 -8.80 -4.52 2.60
C LEU A 88 -8.01 -5.83 2.73
N VAL A 89 -6.79 -5.91 2.18
CA VAL A 89 -5.90 -7.06 2.37
C VAL A 89 -5.49 -7.16 3.84
N ILE A 90 -5.11 -6.03 4.43
CA ILE A 90 -4.77 -5.98 5.87
C ILE A 90 -5.99 -6.28 6.74
N ALA A 91 -7.17 -5.72 6.41
CA ALA A 91 -8.40 -5.99 7.11
C ALA A 91 -8.79 -7.48 7.01
N GLN A 92 -8.61 -8.12 5.85
CA GLN A 92 -8.82 -9.55 5.68
C GLN A 92 -7.90 -10.36 6.58
N TYR A 93 -6.60 -10.05 6.58
CA TYR A 93 -5.64 -10.70 7.47
C TYR A 93 -6.10 -10.61 8.94
N ARG A 94 -6.48 -9.42 9.39
CA ARG A 94 -6.92 -9.19 10.79
C ARG A 94 -8.21 -9.91 11.14
N ARG A 95 -9.15 -10.03 10.20
CA ARG A 95 -10.33 -10.87 10.37
C ARG A 95 -9.94 -12.35 10.55
N ASP A 96 -9.05 -12.85 9.72
CA ASP A 96 -8.62 -14.25 9.74
C ASP A 96 -7.86 -14.58 11.04
N GLN A 97 -7.20 -13.60 11.66
CA GLN A 97 -6.59 -13.71 13.01
C GLN A 97 -7.62 -13.53 14.16
N GLY A 98 -8.86 -13.16 13.88
CA GLY A 98 -9.90 -12.92 14.90
C GLY A 98 -9.81 -11.55 15.58
N ASP A 99 -9.08 -10.62 15.01
CA ASP A 99 -8.97 -9.22 15.46
C ASP A 99 -10.14 -8.36 14.98
N LEU A 100 -10.84 -8.79 13.92
CA LEU A 100 -12.09 -8.21 13.43
C LEU A 100 -13.20 -9.27 13.45
N THR A 101 -14.38 -8.85 13.84
CA THR A 101 -15.59 -9.63 13.59
C THR A 101 -15.95 -9.60 12.11
N GLU A 102 -16.77 -10.55 11.64
CA GLU A 102 -17.22 -10.56 10.25
C GLU A 102 -18.02 -9.29 9.91
N ASP A 103 -18.85 -8.80 10.82
CA ASP A 103 -19.65 -7.58 10.62
C ASP A 103 -18.76 -6.33 10.49
N GLU A 104 -17.70 -6.21 11.28
CA GLU A 104 -16.71 -5.13 11.17
C GLU A 104 -15.96 -5.20 9.83
N TYR A 105 -15.53 -6.40 9.43
CA TYR A 105 -14.87 -6.59 8.15
C TYR A 105 -15.78 -6.22 6.97
N GLN A 106 -17.03 -6.67 6.97
CA GLN A 106 -18.00 -6.34 5.92
C GLN A 106 -18.29 -4.83 5.89
N THR A 107 -18.33 -4.18 7.06
CA THR A 107 -18.49 -2.72 7.16
C THR A 107 -17.29 -2.00 6.52
N LEU A 108 -16.07 -2.44 6.77
CA LEU A 108 -14.87 -1.89 6.14
C LEU A 108 -14.90 -2.08 4.61
N CYS A 109 -15.33 -3.25 4.13
CA CYS A 109 -15.48 -3.53 2.70
C CYS A 109 -16.50 -2.58 2.05
N GLN A 110 -17.65 -2.35 2.69
CA GLN A 110 -18.66 -1.43 2.20
C GLN A 110 -18.16 0.01 2.17
N LEU A 111 -17.47 0.46 3.23
CA LEU A 111 -16.86 1.78 3.28
C LEU A 111 -15.81 1.94 2.18
N ALA A 112 -14.90 0.99 2.03
CA ALA A 112 -13.85 1.05 1.02
C ALA A 112 -14.42 1.08 -0.41
N ASN A 113 -15.45 0.29 -0.69
CA ASN A 113 -16.12 0.27 -1.99
C ASN A 113 -16.85 1.60 -2.27
N GLY A 114 -17.58 2.14 -1.29
CA GLY A 114 -18.25 3.43 -1.42
C GLY A 114 -17.27 4.58 -1.65
N VAL A 115 -16.15 4.54 -0.96
CA VAL A 115 -15.07 5.51 -1.05
C VAL A 115 -14.32 5.38 -2.38
N SER A 116 -14.05 4.15 -2.83
CA SER A 116 -13.32 3.93 -4.09
C SER A 116 -14.05 4.53 -5.31
N ALA A 117 -15.36 4.65 -5.25
CA ALA A 117 -16.16 5.32 -6.28
C ALA A 117 -15.88 6.83 -6.37
N LEU A 118 -15.32 7.43 -5.33
CA LEU A 118 -14.93 8.85 -5.26
C LEU A 118 -13.46 9.07 -5.61
N MET A 119 -12.67 8.00 -5.64
CA MET A 119 -11.24 8.04 -5.96
C MET A 119 -11.02 8.07 -7.49
N PRO A 120 -9.91 8.64 -7.97
CA PRO A 120 -9.57 8.51 -9.37
C PRO A 120 -9.30 7.05 -9.73
N ARG A 121 -9.69 6.68 -10.95
CA ARG A 121 -9.36 5.36 -11.49
C ARG A 121 -7.85 5.26 -11.66
N ILE A 122 -7.25 4.21 -11.11
CA ILE A 122 -5.82 3.93 -11.31
C ILE A 122 -5.59 3.46 -12.75
N ASP A 123 -4.70 4.13 -13.46
CA ASP A 123 -4.32 3.80 -14.84
C ASP A 123 -3.27 2.69 -14.90
N LYS A 124 -2.31 2.70 -13.97
CA LYS A 124 -1.22 1.72 -13.90
C LYS A 124 -0.98 1.27 -12.45
N TYR A 125 -0.72 -0.02 -12.28
CA TYR A 125 -0.30 -0.62 -11.02
C TYR A 125 1.13 -1.12 -11.15
N ILE A 126 1.97 -0.81 -10.18
CA ILE A 126 3.33 -1.34 -10.03
C ILE A 126 3.32 -2.19 -8.77
N TYR A 127 3.23 -3.51 -8.93
CA TYR A 127 3.24 -4.43 -7.80
C TYR A 127 4.68 -4.86 -7.50
N LEU A 128 5.15 -4.54 -6.28
CA LEU A 128 6.47 -4.90 -5.81
C LEU A 128 6.42 -6.29 -5.15
N ASP A 129 6.95 -7.26 -5.85
CA ASP A 129 7.07 -8.64 -5.38
C ASP A 129 8.43 -8.86 -4.72
N CYS A 130 8.43 -9.22 -3.45
CA CYS A 130 9.62 -9.49 -2.65
C CYS A 130 9.55 -10.85 -2.01
N SER A 131 10.68 -11.51 -1.83
CA SER A 131 10.79 -12.66 -0.94
C SER A 131 10.61 -12.24 0.53
N ILE A 132 10.27 -13.19 1.38
CA ILE A 132 10.13 -12.97 2.81
C ILE A 132 11.45 -12.47 3.41
N ASN A 133 12.58 -12.99 2.95
CA ASN A 133 13.89 -12.57 3.44
C ASN A 133 14.15 -11.09 3.16
N THR A 134 13.91 -10.64 1.94
CA THR A 134 14.03 -9.24 1.53
C THR A 134 13.11 -8.33 2.34
N ILE A 135 11.86 -8.76 2.57
CA ILE A 135 10.90 -8.03 3.40
C ILE A 135 11.43 -7.85 4.82
N LEU A 136 11.92 -8.93 5.44
CA LEU A 136 12.45 -8.89 6.81
C LEU A 136 13.69 -8.02 6.93
N GLU A 137 14.60 -8.07 5.95
CA GLU A 137 15.77 -7.21 5.89
C GLU A 137 15.39 -5.74 5.82
N HIS A 138 14.41 -5.40 4.98
CA HIS A 138 13.91 -4.04 4.83
C HIS A 138 13.20 -3.53 6.11
N ILE A 139 12.40 -4.37 6.77
CA ILE A 139 11.72 -4.01 8.03
C ILE A 139 12.76 -3.71 9.11
N ARG A 140 13.74 -4.61 9.31
CA ARG A 140 14.81 -4.41 10.29
C ARG A 140 15.66 -3.18 10.00
N GLY A 141 15.95 -2.93 8.71
CA GLY A 141 16.74 -1.77 8.28
C GLY A 141 16.05 -0.41 8.51
N ARG A 142 14.70 -0.39 8.67
CA ARG A 142 13.94 0.84 8.94
C ARG A 142 13.99 1.29 10.40
N GLY A 143 14.15 0.35 11.34
CA GLY A 143 14.26 0.63 12.78
C GLY A 143 13.02 1.35 13.34
N ARG A 144 11.82 0.91 12.99
CA ARG A 144 10.58 1.43 13.58
C ARG A 144 10.25 0.60 14.82
N ASP A 145 10.26 1.21 15.99
CA ASP A 145 10.08 0.54 17.29
C ASP A 145 8.85 -0.39 17.34
N TYR A 146 7.75 -0.02 16.68
CA TYR A 146 6.52 -0.83 16.64
C TYR A 146 6.57 -1.98 15.61
N GLU A 147 7.59 -2.05 14.77
CA GLU A 147 7.82 -3.14 13.80
C GLU A 147 8.83 -4.19 14.34
N ASP A 148 9.54 -3.90 15.44
CA ASP A 148 10.59 -4.78 15.99
C ASP A 148 10.06 -6.13 16.48
N GLU A 149 8.79 -6.21 16.86
CA GLU A 149 8.11 -7.42 17.33
C GLU A 149 7.28 -8.12 16.24
N LEU A 150 7.40 -7.73 14.95
CA LEU A 150 6.65 -8.38 13.90
C LEU A 150 7.06 -9.85 13.76
N ASP A 151 6.11 -10.74 14.02
CA ASP A 151 6.29 -12.18 13.89
C ASP A 151 6.53 -12.57 12.42
N LEU A 152 7.44 -13.53 12.23
CA LEU A 152 7.72 -14.14 10.93
C LEU A 152 6.43 -14.68 10.27
N MET A 153 5.52 -15.26 11.06
CA MET A 153 4.25 -15.77 10.55
C MET A 153 3.36 -14.64 10.02
N TYR A 154 3.34 -13.49 10.68
CA TYR A 154 2.66 -12.30 10.18
C TYR A 154 3.13 -11.92 8.77
N VAL A 155 4.44 -11.85 8.57
CA VAL A 155 5.02 -11.48 7.27
C VAL A 155 4.66 -12.52 6.21
N TYR A 156 4.73 -13.81 6.55
CA TYR A 156 4.42 -14.92 5.65
C TYR A 156 2.95 -14.91 5.21
N GLU A 157 2.03 -14.84 6.17
CA GLU A 157 0.59 -14.89 5.91
C GLU A 157 0.11 -13.64 5.16
N LEU A 158 0.61 -12.47 5.57
CA LEU A 158 0.28 -11.22 4.89
C LEU A 158 0.80 -11.21 3.45
N LYS A 159 2.04 -11.66 3.22
CA LYS A 159 2.60 -11.79 1.86
C LYS A 159 1.74 -12.70 0.98
N ALA A 160 1.29 -13.85 1.50
CA ALA A 160 0.43 -14.75 0.76
C ALA A 160 -0.89 -14.09 0.34
N LEU A 161 -1.51 -13.32 1.23
CA LEU A 161 -2.73 -12.56 0.91
C LEU A 161 -2.47 -11.47 -0.15
N TYR A 162 -1.34 -10.79 -0.06
CA TYR A 162 -0.95 -9.79 -1.08
C TYR A 162 -0.72 -10.43 -2.45
N ASP A 163 -0.11 -11.62 -2.51
CA ASP A 163 0.10 -12.35 -3.77
C ASP A 163 -1.23 -12.77 -4.41
N GLU A 164 -2.19 -13.22 -3.61
CA GLU A 164 -3.53 -13.53 -4.11
C GLU A 164 -4.28 -12.26 -4.56
N TRP A 165 -4.19 -11.20 -3.79
CA TRP A 165 -4.78 -9.91 -4.17
C TRP A 165 -4.18 -9.36 -5.47
N ALA A 166 -2.86 -9.46 -5.64
CA ALA A 166 -2.18 -8.98 -6.84
C ALA A 166 -2.68 -9.66 -8.13
N LYS A 167 -3.12 -10.92 -8.05
CA LYS A 167 -3.73 -11.64 -9.18
C LYS A 167 -5.09 -11.08 -9.59
N THR A 168 -5.73 -10.31 -8.72
CA THR A 168 -7.01 -9.65 -9.01
C THR A 168 -6.84 -8.31 -9.74
N LEU A 169 -5.62 -7.77 -9.77
CA LEU A 169 -5.32 -6.53 -10.48
C LEU A 169 -5.44 -6.74 -11.99
N PRO A 170 -5.88 -5.71 -12.76
CA PRO A 170 -6.05 -5.83 -14.20
C PRO A 170 -4.70 -6.07 -14.89
N PRO A 171 -4.51 -7.21 -15.58
CA PRO A 171 -3.19 -7.62 -16.09
C PRO A 171 -2.63 -6.70 -17.18
N ASP A 172 -3.51 -6.05 -17.94
CA ASP A 172 -3.14 -5.08 -18.99
C ASP A 172 -2.60 -3.75 -18.44
N ARG A 173 -2.82 -3.50 -17.15
CA ARG A 173 -2.41 -2.27 -16.43
C ARG A 173 -1.52 -2.54 -15.24
N THR A 174 -1.02 -3.77 -15.06
CA THR A 174 -0.20 -4.16 -13.91
C THR A 174 1.18 -4.60 -14.37
N LEU A 175 2.21 -4.00 -13.79
CA LEU A 175 3.60 -4.46 -13.90
C LEU A 175 4.03 -5.06 -12.56
N VAL A 176 4.41 -6.34 -12.58
CA VAL A 176 5.06 -6.98 -11.43
C VAL A 176 6.57 -6.71 -11.51
N VAL A 177 7.13 -6.21 -10.43
CA VAL A 177 8.55 -5.91 -10.28
C VAL A 177 9.13 -6.76 -9.16
N HIS A 178 10.05 -7.67 -9.50
CA HIS A 178 10.77 -8.47 -8.50
C HIS A 178 11.87 -7.65 -7.86
N MET A 179 11.95 -7.67 -6.54
CA MET A 179 12.78 -6.75 -5.74
C MET A 179 13.93 -7.44 -4.99
N ASP A 180 14.07 -8.77 -5.11
CA ASP A 180 14.98 -9.56 -4.27
C ASP A 180 16.46 -9.26 -4.49
N ASP A 181 16.85 -8.93 -5.70
CA ASP A 181 18.26 -8.70 -6.05
C ASP A 181 18.71 -7.25 -5.79
N GLY A 182 17.82 -6.40 -5.24
CA GLY A 182 18.08 -4.97 -5.05
C GLY A 182 18.22 -4.18 -6.36
N GLU A 183 18.25 -4.87 -7.48
CA GLU A 183 18.33 -4.32 -8.83
C GLU A 183 16.99 -4.57 -9.55
N TYR A 184 16.40 -3.51 -10.05
CA TYR A 184 15.24 -3.59 -10.94
C TYR A 184 15.42 -2.60 -12.09
N ASP A 185 14.87 -2.96 -13.23
CA ASP A 185 14.95 -2.16 -14.45
C ASP A 185 14.02 -0.93 -14.36
N LEU A 186 14.56 0.19 -13.87
CA LEU A 186 13.82 1.44 -13.75
C LEU A 186 13.33 1.92 -15.12
N GLU A 187 14.11 1.73 -16.20
CA GLU A 187 13.71 2.13 -17.54
C GLU A 187 12.47 1.36 -18.02
N LYS A 188 12.39 0.06 -17.71
CA LYS A 188 11.20 -0.75 -18.01
C LYS A 188 9.97 -0.23 -17.27
N ILE A 189 10.13 0.17 -16.00
CA ILE A 189 9.04 0.73 -15.20
C ILE A 189 8.60 2.08 -15.79
N VAL A 190 9.54 2.95 -16.12
CA VAL A 190 9.27 4.25 -16.76
C VAL A 190 8.52 4.07 -18.08
N LYS A 191 9.00 3.19 -18.96
CA LYS A 191 8.33 2.89 -20.25
C LYS A 191 6.91 2.38 -20.03
N PHE A 192 6.69 1.52 -19.01
CA PHE A 192 5.36 1.04 -18.67
C PHE A 192 4.43 2.15 -18.19
N ILE A 193 4.94 3.10 -17.39
CA ILE A 193 4.17 4.26 -16.92
C ILE A 193 3.79 5.18 -18.08
N GLU A 194 4.70 5.42 -19.01
CA GLU A 194 4.50 6.34 -20.13
C GLU A 194 3.58 5.76 -21.22
N ALA A 195 3.56 4.44 -21.38
CA ALA A 195 2.65 3.74 -22.31
C ALA A 195 1.19 3.85 -21.87
#